data_2f63f4a5d30d28e36ac9bcf07e79d7b1
#
_entry.id   2f63f4a5d30d28e36ac9bcf07e79d7b1
#
_cell.length_a   1.000
_cell.length_b   1.000
_cell.length_c   1.000
_cell.angle_alpha   90.00
_cell.angle_beta   90.00
_cell.angle_gamma   90.00
#
_symmetry.space_group_name_H-M   'P 1'
#
loop_
_entity.id
_entity.type
_entity.pdbx_description
1 polymer ?
#
loop_
_entity_poly.entity_id
_entity_poly.type
_entity_poly.pdbx_seq_one_letter_code
_entity_poly.pdbx_strand_id
1 'polypeptide(L)'
;MRLAAIDIGTNSIHMIVVRVRPDLSFEIIDREKEMVRLGAGGLDGRALTPKAMQAALQVLSKFRRLAESHQVERTLAVATSAVREAENGGEFLKAIITQTGIRARIISGPEEARLIHLAAAYGLGLSDDVTVVVDIGGGSVEITQGTGSTLATGKSFKLGVIRLTERFVQSDPISEREERRMVRYIESALKDYLKEITEAGFDRVVGTSGSILSVGIIAATEEDGAIPASVRNRRVSAKQMRRARKAICSAPLQKRLTIPGLEPRRGDIAVAGSILIDVILQRLKATEITLCDMSLREGIVLDYVARHREEIVHAEQYPDLRRRSVIELAERCNYSPEHSQHIATLSLRLFDTTRSIHGMTDREREWLEYAALLHDVGVHISYEKHHKHSYYLIRNGDLRGFEPLDVETIALIARYHRRAVPSIGHAEFGELPKKRRRAVRALAAMLRLAEALERSHSQIITGVTLQERDDDVLIELQTSGDAELELWAASRHAAPFERVLGKRLRIETPRPGDASIQDDRADAGKAKHAGSRRRIELVHGAGGGPAPATRQARGSRAVAHTRVRR
;
A
#
# COMPACT_ATOMS: atom_id res chain seq x y z
N MET A 1 0.32 5.81 -4.76
CA MET A 1 -1.03 5.39 -4.34
C MET A 1 -1.91 6.58 -3.98
N ARG A 2 -3.20 6.61 -4.38
CA ARG A 2 -4.15 7.67 -3.99
C ARG A 2 -5.22 7.12 -3.06
N LEU A 3 -5.45 7.82 -1.94
CA LEU A 3 -6.43 7.45 -0.92
C LEU A 3 -7.42 8.59 -0.71
N ALA A 4 -8.68 8.27 -0.40
CA ALA A 4 -9.63 9.21 0.17
C ALA A 4 -9.95 8.82 1.61
N ALA A 5 -9.86 9.75 2.55
CA ALA A 5 -10.30 9.57 3.93
C ALA A 5 -11.54 10.43 4.19
N ILE A 6 -12.62 9.78 4.63
CA ILE A 6 -13.92 10.40 4.90
C ILE A 6 -14.24 10.27 6.38
N ASP A 7 -14.47 11.41 7.03
CA ASP A 7 -14.97 11.51 8.39
C ASP A 7 -16.45 11.90 8.35
N ILE A 8 -17.33 11.02 8.79
CA ILE A 8 -18.77 11.26 8.92
C ILE A 8 -19.04 11.70 10.34
N GLY A 9 -18.84 13.00 10.56
CA GLY A 9 -18.95 13.64 11.87
C GLY A 9 -20.38 14.09 12.22
N THR A 10 -20.57 14.49 13.46
CA THR A 10 -21.84 14.95 14.00
C THR A 10 -22.31 16.27 13.37
N ASN A 11 -21.39 17.19 13.09
CA ASN A 11 -21.68 18.51 12.54
C ASN A 11 -21.49 18.58 11.02
N SER A 12 -20.45 17.93 10.52
CA SER A 12 -20.03 18.00 9.12
C SER A 12 -19.43 16.69 8.66
N ILE A 13 -19.51 16.46 7.35
CA ILE A 13 -18.81 15.36 6.69
C ILE A 13 -17.62 15.97 5.96
N HIS A 14 -16.45 15.40 6.19
CA HIS A 14 -15.20 15.85 5.60
C HIS A 14 -14.58 14.75 4.76
N MET A 15 -13.94 15.14 3.67
CA MET A 15 -13.08 14.28 2.88
C MET A 15 -11.74 14.94 2.61
N ILE A 16 -10.67 14.16 2.64
CA ILE A 16 -9.40 14.53 2.02
C ILE A 16 -9.05 13.47 0.98
N VAL A 17 -8.50 13.91 -0.13
CA VAL A 17 -7.86 13.04 -1.11
C VAL A 17 -6.36 13.27 -0.99
N VAL A 18 -5.62 12.18 -0.83
CA VAL A 18 -4.17 12.24 -0.63
C VAL A 18 -3.44 11.38 -1.64
N ARG A 19 -2.20 11.80 -1.98
CA ARG A 19 -1.21 10.96 -2.65
C ARG A 19 -0.20 10.50 -1.62
N VAL A 20 -0.10 9.20 -1.41
CA VAL A 20 0.95 8.59 -0.59
C VAL A 20 2.20 8.42 -1.44
N ARG A 21 3.35 8.85 -0.92
CA ARG A 21 4.67 8.78 -1.56
C ARG A 21 5.42 7.51 -1.17
N PRO A 22 6.50 7.15 -1.89
CA PRO A 22 7.32 5.97 -1.57
C PRO A 22 7.94 5.99 -0.17
N ASP A 23 8.25 7.19 0.36
CA ASP A 23 8.76 7.41 1.71
C ASP A 23 7.67 7.29 2.79
N LEU A 24 6.46 6.88 2.41
CA LEU A 24 5.25 6.76 3.23
C LEU A 24 4.69 8.09 3.76
N SER A 25 5.27 9.22 3.37
CA SER A 25 4.65 10.52 3.56
C SER A 25 3.44 10.67 2.62
N PHE A 26 2.56 11.62 2.90
CA PHE A 26 1.47 11.92 2.01
C PHE A 26 1.33 13.42 1.77
N GLU A 27 0.83 13.78 0.60
CA GLU A 27 0.39 15.13 0.27
C GLU A 27 -1.13 15.14 0.07
N ILE A 28 -1.78 16.19 0.56
CA ILE A 28 -3.20 16.39 0.35
C ILE A 28 -3.38 17.08 -1.01
N ILE A 29 -4.08 16.41 -1.93
CA ILE A 29 -4.37 16.93 -3.27
C ILE A 29 -5.75 17.56 -3.37
N ASP A 30 -6.67 17.20 -2.47
CA ASP A 30 -7.99 17.82 -2.41
C ASP A 30 -8.61 17.75 -1.00
N ARG A 31 -9.46 18.72 -0.66
CA ARG A 31 -10.18 18.80 0.62
C ARG A 31 -11.61 19.27 0.40
N GLU A 32 -12.56 18.49 0.91
CA GLU A 32 -13.97 18.85 0.89
C GLU A 32 -14.57 18.80 2.28
N LYS A 33 -15.49 19.74 2.55
CA LYS A 33 -16.20 19.85 3.82
C LYS A 33 -17.62 20.32 3.57
N GLU A 34 -18.59 19.54 4.06
CA GLU A 34 -20.01 19.89 3.98
C GLU A 34 -20.65 19.84 5.36
N MET A 35 -21.39 20.91 5.70
CA MET A 35 -22.11 21.02 6.97
C MET A 35 -23.47 20.33 6.85
N VAL A 36 -23.59 19.14 7.41
CA VAL A 36 -24.81 18.31 7.34
C VAL A 36 -25.61 18.39 8.64
N ARG A 37 -24.93 18.66 9.78
CA ARG A 37 -25.52 18.65 11.13
C ARG A 37 -26.25 17.34 11.43
N LEU A 38 -25.60 16.21 11.12
CA LEU A 38 -26.15 14.87 11.26
C LEU A 38 -26.69 14.58 12.68
N GLY A 39 -26.09 15.21 13.70
CA GLY A 39 -26.52 15.09 15.10
C GLY A 39 -27.57 16.07 15.55
N ALA A 40 -27.99 17.04 14.74
CA ALA A 40 -28.96 18.05 15.17
C ALA A 40 -30.36 17.43 15.39
N GLY A 41 -30.97 17.70 16.57
CA GLY A 41 -32.25 17.14 16.98
C GLY A 41 -32.25 15.62 17.23
N GLY A 42 -31.09 14.96 17.14
CA GLY A 42 -30.95 13.51 17.30
C GLY A 42 -30.08 13.06 18.48
N LEU A 43 -29.21 13.93 19.01
CA LEU A 43 -28.25 13.53 20.06
C LEU A 43 -28.92 13.21 21.41
N ASP A 44 -30.03 13.86 21.76
CA ASP A 44 -30.86 13.53 22.92
C ASP A 44 -32.09 12.65 22.53
N GLY A 45 -32.43 12.57 21.23
CA GLY A 45 -33.53 11.80 20.67
C GLY A 45 -33.17 10.38 20.21
N ARG A 46 -31.96 9.94 20.45
CA ARG A 46 -31.46 8.56 20.17
C ARG A 46 -31.48 8.09 18.73
N ALA A 47 -31.99 8.85 17.75
CA ALA A 47 -32.05 8.46 16.35
C ALA A 47 -31.67 9.62 15.42
N LEU A 48 -30.97 9.28 14.32
CA LEU A 48 -30.71 10.22 13.24
C LEU A 48 -32.02 10.56 12.53
N THR A 49 -32.26 11.83 12.24
CA THR A 49 -33.46 12.24 11.52
C THR A 49 -33.40 11.84 10.04
N PRO A 50 -34.54 11.45 9.40
CA PRO A 50 -34.54 11.10 7.97
C PRO A 50 -34.00 12.22 7.08
N LYS A 51 -34.26 13.48 7.41
CA LYS A 51 -33.76 14.66 6.69
C LYS A 51 -32.24 14.76 6.76
N ALA A 52 -31.65 14.57 7.95
CA ALA A 52 -30.18 14.61 8.14
C ALA A 52 -29.50 13.42 7.44
N MET A 53 -30.08 12.23 7.52
CA MET A 53 -29.59 11.05 6.80
C MET A 53 -29.59 11.26 5.28
N GLN A 54 -30.68 11.81 4.73
CA GLN A 54 -30.77 12.09 3.29
C GLN A 54 -29.75 13.13 2.84
N ALA A 55 -29.58 14.22 3.60
CA ALA A 55 -28.57 15.24 3.32
C ALA A 55 -27.14 14.64 3.34
N ALA A 56 -26.85 13.77 4.31
CA ALA A 56 -25.57 13.07 4.39
C ALA A 56 -25.33 12.15 3.19
N LEU A 57 -26.33 11.41 2.75
CA LEU A 57 -26.24 10.54 1.57
C LEU A 57 -25.97 11.32 0.28
N GLN A 58 -26.56 12.49 0.12
CA GLN A 58 -26.29 13.38 -1.02
C GLN A 58 -24.83 13.86 -1.02
N VAL A 59 -24.31 14.25 0.15
CA VAL A 59 -22.90 14.65 0.31
C VAL A 59 -21.96 13.50 0.02
N LEU A 60 -22.22 12.32 0.57
CA LEU A 60 -21.41 11.12 0.33
C LEU A 60 -21.42 10.69 -1.14
N SER A 61 -22.55 10.84 -1.83
CA SER A 61 -22.64 10.59 -3.29
C SER A 61 -21.79 11.61 -4.09
N LYS A 62 -21.72 12.87 -3.65
CA LYS A 62 -20.82 13.88 -4.22
C LYS A 62 -19.35 13.49 -3.99
N PHE A 63 -19.01 13.10 -2.76
CA PHE A 63 -17.65 12.69 -2.39
C PHE A 63 -17.20 11.43 -3.13
N ARG A 64 -18.10 10.48 -3.38
CA ARG A 64 -17.79 9.30 -4.20
C ARG A 64 -17.37 9.70 -5.61
N ARG A 65 -18.14 10.57 -6.28
CA ARG A 65 -17.79 11.07 -7.63
C ARG A 65 -16.48 11.83 -7.66
N LEU A 66 -16.21 12.62 -6.62
CA LEU A 66 -14.95 13.34 -6.51
C LEU A 66 -13.75 12.38 -6.30
N ALA A 67 -13.91 11.36 -5.47
CA ALA A 67 -12.89 10.33 -5.31
C ALA A 67 -12.61 9.58 -6.64
N GLU A 68 -13.66 9.29 -7.42
CA GLU A 68 -13.54 8.67 -8.75
C GLU A 68 -12.81 9.59 -9.75
N SER A 69 -13.12 10.89 -9.76
CA SER A 69 -12.44 11.87 -10.63
C SER A 69 -10.95 12.00 -10.32
N HIS A 70 -10.56 11.83 -9.07
CA HIS A 70 -9.17 11.77 -8.63
C HIS A 70 -8.52 10.39 -8.79
N GLN A 71 -9.22 9.40 -9.35
CA GLN A 71 -8.73 8.02 -9.51
C GLN A 71 -8.25 7.42 -8.18
N VAL A 72 -9.03 7.63 -7.12
CA VAL A 72 -8.73 7.09 -5.79
C VAL A 72 -8.81 5.57 -5.79
N GLU A 73 -7.74 4.92 -5.34
CA GLU A 73 -7.64 3.45 -5.28
C GLU A 73 -8.39 2.86 -4.08
N ARG A 74 -8.39 3.58 -2.95
CA ARG A 74 -9.05 3.15 -1.71
C ARG A 74 -9.76 4.32 -1.03
N THR A 75 -11.02 4.12 -0.65
CA THR A 75 -11.79 5.06 0.18
C THR A 75 -11.92 4.52 1.60
N LEU A 76 -11.42 5.27 2.56
CA LEU A 76 -11.42 4.97 3.99
C LEU A 76 -12.48 5.85 4.65
N ALA A 77 -13.63 5.31 5.01
CA ALA A 77 -14.71 6.08 5.61
C ALA A 77 -14.99 5.61 7.03
N VAL A 78 -15.04 6.56 7.96
CA VAL A 78 -15.41 6.31 9.37
C VAL A 78 -16.58 7.19 9.77
N ALA A 79 -17.41 6.67 10.66
CA ALA A 79 -18.51 7.38 11.28
C ALA A 79 -18.29 7.47 12.80
N THR A 80 -18.52 8.66 13.36
CA THR A 80 -18.18 8.98 14.75
C THR A 80 -19.43 9.15 15.63
N SER A 81 -19.37 9.99 16.64
CA SER A 81 -20.32 10.11 17.76
C SER A 81 -21.80 10.06 17.36
N ALA A 82 -22.27 10.84 16.38
CA ALA A 82 -23.68 10.85 16.02
C ALA A 82 -24.20 9.50 15.52
N VAL A 83 -23.44 8.83 14.65
CA VAL A 83 -23.83 7.53 14.10
C VAL A 83 -23.59 6.42 15.12
N ARG A 84 -22.51 6.51 15.89
CA ARG A 84 -22.15 5.56 16.96
C ARG A 84 -23.23 5.47 18.05
N GLU A 85 -23.86 6.60 18.39
CA GLU A 85 -24.83 6.68 19.45
C GLU A 85 -26.29 6.49 19.01
N ALA A 86 -26.55 6.57 17.70
CA ALA A 86 -27.90 6.47 17.16
C ALA A 86 -28.37 5.01 17.08
N GLU A 87 -29.61 4.75 17.54
CA GLU A 87 -30.28 3.45 17.43
C GLU A 87 -30.39 2.99 15.98
N ASN A 88 -30.62 3.91 15.03
CA ASN A 88 -30.69 3.66 13.59
C ASN A 88 -29.34 3.84 12.85
N GLY A 89 -28.22 3.93 13.59
CA GLY A 89 -26.88 4.09 13.00
C GLY A 89 -26.51 2.95 12.04
N GLY A 90 -26.88 1.71 12.39
CA GLY A 90 -26.64 0.55 11.53
C GLY A 90 -27.46 0.57 10.22
N GLU A 91 -28.68 1.09 10.26
CA GLU A 91 -29.52 1.30 9.06
C GLU A 91 -28.91 2.37 8.16
N PHE A 92 -28.42 3.44 8.77
CA PHE A 92 -27.74 4.51 8.02
C PHE A 92 -26.48 3.99 7.32
N LEU A 93 -25.64 3.16 7.95
CA LEU A 93 -24.50 2.54 7.28
C LEU A 93 -24.90 1.65 6.10
N LYS A 94 -25.98 0.89 6.24
CA LYS A 94 -26.53 0.10 5.10
C LYS A 94 -26.99 1.01 3.96
N ALA A 95 -27.64 2.13 4.28
CA ALA A 95 -28.07 3.10 3.28
C ALA A 95 -26.86 3.73 2.56
N ILE A 96 -25.78 4.06 3.27
CA ILE A 96 -24.54 4.59 2.68
C ILE A 96 -23.99 3.62 1.63
N ILE A 97 -23.78 2.35 1.99
CA ILE A 97 -23.20 1.39 1.04
C ILE A 97 -24.13 1.14 -0.15
N THR A 98 -25.43 1.06 0.08
CA THR A 98 -26.39 0.78 -0.99
C THR A 98 -26.51 1.93 -2.00
N GLN A 99 -26.51 3.18 -1.52
CA GLN A 99 -26.74 4.35 -2.37
C GLN A 99 -25.46 4.96 -2.94
N THR A 100 -24.33 4.83 -2.24
CA THR A 100 -23.08 5.48 -2.63
C THR A 100 -21.93 4.52 -2.95
N GLY A 101 -22.05 3.24 -2.60
CA GLY A 101 -20.96 2.26 -2.70
C GLY A 101 -19.84 2.47 -1.68
N ILE A 102 -19.90 3.50 -0.83
CA ILE A 102 -18.89 3.77 0.21
C ILE A 102 -19.10 2.81 1.38
N ARG A 103 -18.06 2.08 1.75
CA ARG A 103 -18.06 1.22 2.94
C ARG A 103 -17.55 2.01 4.15
N ALA A 104 -18.47 2.59 4.90
CA ALA A 104 -18.16 3.27 6.15
C ALA A 104 -18.23 2.31 7.34
N ARG A 105 -17.35 2.51 8.34
CA ARG A 105 -17.40 1.80 9.62
C ARG A 105 -17.55 2.77 10.79
N ILE A 106 -18.22 2.34 11.84
CA ILE A 106 -18.26 3.09 13.10
C ILE A 106 -16.95 2.83 13.84
N ILE A 107 -16.33 3.90 14.34
CA ILE A 107 -15.17 3.80 15.23
C ILE A 107 -15.55 4.06 16.67
N SER A 108 -14.86 3.42 17.61
CA SER A 108 -15.03 3.66 19.05
C SER A 108 -14.42 5.01 19.45
N GLY A 109 -14.85 5.58 20.57
CA GLY A 109 -14.25 6.81 21.11
C GLY A 109 -12.74 6.70 21.37
N PRO A 110 -12.24 5.62 21.99
CA PRO A 110 -10.79 5.40 22.14
C PRO A 110 -10.05 5.29 20.80
N GLU A 111 -10.64 4.67 19.78
CA GLU A 111 -10.03 4.61 18.45
C GLU A 111 -9.99 5.99 17.79
N GLU A 112 -11.06 6.76 17.88
CA GLU A 112 -11.14 8.15 17.42
C GLU A 112 -10.04 9.00 18.07
N ALA A 113 -9.91 8.93 19.40
CA ALA A 113 -8.90 9.63 20.18
C ALA A 113 -7.46 9.24 19.73
N ARG A 114 -7.19 7.96 19.51
CA ARG A 114 -5.89 7.47 19.04
C ARG A 114 -5.54 8.02 17.65
N LEU A 115 -6.47 8.01 16.73
CA LEU A 115 -6.25 8.52 15.37
C LEU A 115 -5.99 10.03 15.36
N ILE A 116 -6.70 10.77 16.21
CA ILE A 116 -6.50 12.22 16.38
C ILE A 116 -5.12 12.50 16.96
N HIS A 117 -4.68 11.76 17.98
CA HIS A 117 -3.35 11.90 18.55
C HIS A 117 -2.25 11.65 17.50
N LEU A 118 -2.39 10.57 16.71
CA LEU A 118 -1.48 10.24 15.62
C LEU A 118 -1.38 11.38 14.59
N ALA A 119 -2.52 11.98 14.22
CA ALA A 119 -2.55 13.12 13.30
C ALA A 119 -1.84 14.36 13.85
N ALA A 120 -2.08 14.68 15.12
CA ALA A 120 -1.43 15.81 15.79
C ALA A 120 0.09 15.61 15.91
N ALA A 121 0.52 14.41 16.27
CA ALA A 121 1.93 14.06 16.36
C ALA A 121 2.64 14.21 15.01
N TYR A 122 2.05 13.70 13.94
CA TYR A 122 2.59 13.85 12.58
C TYR A 122 2.59 15.31 12.11
N GLY A 123 1.47 16.04 12.31
CA GLY A 123 1.31 17.41 11.83
C GLY A 123 2.26 18.43 12.47
N LEU A 124 2.66 18.19 13.71
CA LEU A 124 3.55 19.06 14.48
C LEU A 124 4.97 18.50 14.64
N GLY A 125 5.24 17.30 14.14
CA GLY A 125 6.55 16.64 14.28
C GLY A 125 6.90 16.38 15.76
N LEU A 126 5.93 15.93 16.56
CA LEU A 126 6.15 15.64 17.98
C LEU A 126 7.06 14.43 18.13
N SER A 127 8.05 14.52 19.02
CA SER A 127 8.98 13.42 19.30
C SER A 127 8.96 13.02 20.77
N ASP A 128 9.65 13.78 21.62
CA ASP A 128 9.93 13.39 23.00
C ASP A 128 9.03 14.10 24.04
N ASP A 129 8.35 15.18 23.63
CA ASP A 129 7.46 15.95 24.50
C ASP A 129 6.23 15.13 24.87
N VAL A 130 5.91 15.06 26.17
CA VAL A 130 4.62 14.55 26.64
C VAL A 130 3.52 15.55 26.28
N THR A 131 2.68 15.17 25.33
CA THR A 131 1.70 16.07 24.73
C THR A 131 0.28 15.66 25.09
N VAL A 132 -0.52 16.63 25.51
CA VAL A 132 -1.98 16.51 25.63
C VAL A 132 -2.63 17.04 24.36
N VAL A 133 -3.40 16.20 23.65
CA VAL A 133 -4.16 16.63 22.45
C VAL A 133 -5.62 16.72 22.81
N VAL A 134 -6.25 17.84 22.44
CA VAL A 134 -7.67 18.11 22.63
C VAL A 134 -8.32 18.34 21.27
N ASP A 135 -9.34 17.55 20.94
CA ASP A 135 -10.21 17.71 19.77
C ASP A 135 -11.65 17.96 20.21
N ILE A 136 -12.24 19.07 19.80
CA ILE A 136 -13.63 19.42 20.13
C ILE A 136 -14.50 19.24 18.91
N GLY A 137 -15.17 18.09 18.82
CA GLY A 137 -16.13 17.76 17.79
C GLY A 137 -17.55 18.28 18.06
N GLY A 138 -18.47 17.97 17.15
CA GLY A 138 -19.89 18.34 17.30
C GLY A 138 -20.61 17.57 18.41
N GLY A 139 -20.35 16.28 18.54
CA GLY A 139 -21.01 15.35 19.48
C GLY A 139 -20.15 14.94 20.67
N SER A 140 -18.84 14.91 20.52
CA SER A 140 -17.88 14.47 21.54
C SER A 140 -16.68 15.42 21.64
N VAL A 141 -15.87 15.24 22.67
CA VAL A 141 -14.53 15.80 22.81
C VAL A 141 -13.57 14.67 23.13
N GLU A 142 -12.49 14.59 22.41
CA GLU A 142 -11.41 13.65 22.61
C GLU A 142 -10.25 14.35 23.32
N ILE A 143 -9.76 13.73 24.40
CA ILE A 143 -8.60 14.22 25.16
C ILE A 143 -7.64 13.05 25.30
N THR A 144 -6.40 13.26 24.86
CA THR A 144 -5.35 12.26 24.88
C THR A 144 -4.09 12.77 25.53
N GLN A 145 -3.27 11.86 26.05
CA GLN A 145 -1.91 12.14 26.49
C GLN A 145 -0.97 11.06 25.95
N GLY A 146 0.19 11.47 25.44
CA GLY A 146 1.17 10.56 24.89
C GLY A 146 2.47 11.27 24.51
N THR A 147 3.45 10.48 24.03
CA THR A 147 4.76 10.98 23.58
C THR A 147 4.95 10.61 22.11
N GLY A 148 5.25 11.60 21.27
CA GLY A 148 5.30 11.40 19.82
C GLY A 148 3.97 10.83 19.31
N SER A 149 4.02 9.72 18.56
CA SER A 149 2.85 8.98 18.09
C SER A 149 2.31 7.94 19.07
N THR A 150 3.00 7.73 20.20
CA THR A 150 2.63 6.71 21.20
C THR A 150 1.63 7.28 22.19
N LEU A 151 0.44 6.69 22.20
CA LEU A 151 -0.63 7.08 23.11
C LEU A 151 -0.46 6.40 24.49
N ALA A 152 -0.39 7.19 25.55
CA ALA A 152 -0.40 6.68 26.94
C ALA A 152 -1.85 6.50 27.44
N THR A 153 -2.70 7.50 27.26
CA THR A 153 -4.13 7.45 27.60
C THR A 153 -4.95 8.31 26.63
N GLY A 154 -6.20 7.92 26.42
CA GLY A 154 -7.12 8.67 25.55
C GLY A 154 -8.57 8.33 25.86
N LYS A 155 -9.40 9.38 26.06
CA LYS A 155 -10.83 9.24 26.33
C LYS A 155 -11.65 10.15 25.46
N SER A 156 -12.85 9.71 25.13
CA SER A 156 -13.88 10.47 24.41
C SER A 156 -15.05 10.76 25.38
N PHE A 157 -15.46 12.01 25.45
CA PHE A 157 -16.53 12.47 26.32
C PHE A 157 -17.69 13.02 25.50
N LYS A 158 -18.93 12.80 25.93
CA LYS A 158 -20.16 13.32 25.30
C LYS A 158 -20.37 14.80 25.59
N LEU A 159 -19.37 15.61 25.21
CA LEU A 159 -19.32 17.06 25.47
C LEU A 159 -19.13 17.88 24.19
N GLY A 160 -19.56 17.35 23.03
CA GLY A 160 -19.44 18.09 21.77
C GLY A 160 -20.27 19.39 21.75
N VAL A 161 -19.82 20.33 20.90
CA VAL A 161 -20.37 21.70 20.87
C VAL A 161 -21.85 21.76 20.51
N ILE A 162 -22.37 20.87 19.65
CA ILE A 162 -23.80 20.82 19.32
C ILE A 162 -24.58 20.44 20.59
N ARG A 163 -24.17 19.38 21.25
CA ARG A 163 -24.81 18.89 22.49
C ARG A 163 -24.82 19.93 23.60
N LEU A 164 -23.70 20.61 23.80
CA LEU A 164 -23.61 21.68 24.80
C LEU A 164 -24.48 22.90 24.45
N THR A 165 -24.51 23.28 23.17
CA THR A 165 -25.33 24.39 22.69
C THR A 165 -26.82 24.08 22.88
N GLU A 166 -27.31 22.94 22.40
CA GLU A 166 -28.73 22.56 22.53
C GLU A 166 -29.18 22.49 24.01
N ARG A 167 -28.29 22.03 24.89
CA ARG A 167 -28.63 21.82 26.31
C ARG A 167 -28.57 23.07 27.15
N PHE A 168 -27.67 24.02 26.86
CA PHE A 168 -27.36 25.12 27.79
C PHE A 168 -27.53 26.50 27.20
N VAL A 169 -27.48 26.72 25.88
CA VAL A 169 -27.56 28.04 25.26
C VAL A 169 -29.01 28.29 24.82
N GLN A 170 -29.77 28.95 25.66
CA GLN A 170 -31.20 29.29 25.39
C GLN A 170 -31.39 30.79 25.13
N SER A 171 -30.48 31.65 25.63
CA SER A 171 -30.46 33.09 25.40
C SER A 171 -29.29 33.50 24.50
N ASP A 172 -29.44 34.61 23.76
CA ASP A 172 -28.40 35.15 22.88
C ASP A 172 -28.27 36.68 23.08
N PRO A 173 -27.17 37.15 23.66
CA PRO A 173 -26.01 36.40 24.14
C PRO A 173 -26.35 35.48 25.33
N ILE A 174 -25.51 34.49 25.55
CA ILE A 174 -25.68 33.55 26.67
C ILE A 174 -25.71 34.27 27.99
N SER A 175 -26.67 33.91 28.87
CA SER A 175 -26.76 34.48 30.21
C SER A 175 -25.72 33.93 31.16
N GLU A 176 -25.29 34.67 32.18
CA GLU A 176 -24.34 34.20 33.18
C GLU A 176 -24.81 32.92 33.93
N ARG A 177 -26.14 32.77 34.09
CA ARG A 177 -26.71 31.59 34.72
C ARG A 177 -26.51 30.33 33.85
N GLU A 178 -26.74 30.46 32.55
CA GLU A 178 -26.56 29.39 31.57
C GLU A 178 -25.08 29.03 31.46
N GLU A 179 -24.22 30.05 31.34
CA GLU A 179 -22.77 29.86 31.30
C GLU A 179 -22.25 29.11 32.55
N ARG A 180 -22.64 29.54 33.76
CA ARG A 180 -22.26 28.83 35.01
C ARG A 180 -22.77 27.39 35.07
N ARG A 181 -23.96 27.12 34.53
CA ARG A 181 -24.48 25.73 34.45
C ARG A 181 -23.68 24.87 33.50
N MET A 182 -23.32 25.39 32.31
CA MET A 182 -22.49 24.71 31.32
C MET A 182 -21.09 24.42 31.88
N VAL A 183 -20.43 25.42 32.47
CA VAL A 183 -19.10 25.25 33.09
C VAL A 183 -19.12 24.15 34.14
N ARG A 184 -20.08 24.18 35.09
CA ARG A 184 -20.19 23.12 36.12
C ARG A 184 -20.39 21.72 35.54
N TYR A 185 -21.19 21.62 34.47
CA TYR A 185 -21.43 20.35 33.81
C TYR A 185 -20.15 19.81 33.15
N ILE A 186 -19.42 20.66 32.41
CA ILE A 186 -18.14 20.30 31.79
C ILE A 186 -17.11 19.88 32.85
N GLU A 187 -16.97 20.69 33.90
CA GLU A 187 -16.06 20.38 35.02
C GLU A 187 -16.36 19.06 35.68
N SER A 188 -17.63 18.78 35.98
CA SER A 188 -18.04 17.51 36.58
C SER A 188 -17.71 16.31 35.70
N ALA A 189 -17.85 16.43 34.38
CA ALA A 189 -17.61 15.35 33.44
C ALA A 189 -16.11 15.08 33.21
N LEU A 190 -15.25 16.11 33.31
CA LEU A 190 -13.83 16.01 32.99
C LEU A 190 -12.92 15.93 34.22
N LYS A 191 -13.43 16.23 35.43
CA LYS A 191 -12.67 16.44 36.67
C LYS A 191 -11.60 15.38 36.91
N ASP A 192 -12.00 14.14 36.94
CA ASP A 192 -11.13 13.05 37.35
C ASP A 192 -10.05 12.77 36.29
N TYR A 193 -10.44 12.82 35.02
CA TYR A 193 -9.51 12.56 33.94
C TYR A 193 -8.49 13.68 33.73
N LEU A 194 -8.91 14.95 33.82
CA LEU A 194 -7.98 16.09 33.73
C LEU A 194 -7.06 16.17 34.95
N LYS A 195 -7.51 15.71 36.12
CA LYS A 195 -6.67 15.55 37.31
C LYS A 195 -5.59 14.48 37.08
N GLU A 196 -5.96 13.30 36.56
CA GLU A 196 -5.06 12.22 36.19
C GLU A 196 -3.95 12.71 35.23
N ILE A 197 -4.33 13.41 34.15
CA ILE A 197 -3.39 13.99 33.19
C ILE A 197 -2.46 15.01 33.86
N THR A 198 -3.00 15.88 34.72
CA THR A 198 -2.20 16.94 35.37
C THR A 198 -1.21 16.34 36.37
N GLU A 199 -1.58 15.29 37.08
CA GLU A 199 -0.72 14.57 38.02
C GLU A 199 0.39 13.77 37.31
N ALA A 200 0.09 13.20 36.13
CA ALA A 200 1.08 12.54 35.30
C ALA A 200 2.10 13.51 34.67
N GLY A 201 1.73 14.80 34.54
CA GLY A 201 2.57 15.84 33.94
C GLY A 201 2.54 15.81 32.41
N PHE A 202 2.74 16.98 31.80
CA PHE A 202 2.86 17.14 30.34
C PHE A 202 3.65 18.42 30.03
N ASP A 203 4.26 18.45 28.84
CA ASP A 203 5.08 19.58 28.37
C ASP A 203 4.27 20.54 27.49
N ARG A 204 3.24 20.03 26.80
CA ARG A 204 2.50 20.78 25.77
C ARG A 204 1.02 20.39 25.72
N VAL A 205 0.18 21.40 25.41
CA VAL A 205 -1.22 21.17 25.02
C VAL A 205 -1.38 21.53 23.54
N VAL A 206 -1.97 20.60 22.77
CA VAL A 206 -2.29 20.78 21.35
C VAL A 206 -3.80 20.80 21.19
N GLY A 207 -4.30 21.77 20.44
CA GLY A 207 -5.70 21.88 20.09
C GLY A 207 -5.93 21.66 18.61
N THR A 208 -6.85 20.75 18.29
CA THR A 208 -7.25 20.49 16.90
C THR A 208 -8.75 20.63 16.72
N SER A 209 -9.21 20.42 15.50
CA SER A 209 -10.59 20.63 15.04
C SER A 209 -11.06 22.09 14.92
N GLY A 210 -12.11 22.22 14.11
CA GLY A 210 -12.58 23.55 13.73
C GLY A 210 -13.12 24.43 14.88
N SER A 211 -13.54 23.85 15.99
CA SER A 211 -14.02 24.62 17.16
C SER A 211 -12.88 25.32 17.88
N ILE A 212 -11.78 24.58 18.14
CA ILE A 212 -10.59 25.16 18.78
C ILE A 212 -9.87 26.10 17.83
N LEU A 213 -9.71 25.71 16.56
CA LEU A 213 -9.07 26.56 15.56
C LEU A 213 -9.78 27.90 15.38
N SER A 214 -11.12 27.92 15.39
CA SER A 214 -11.87 29.21 15.31
C SER A 214 -11.57 30.12 16.48
N VAL A 215 -11.56 29.63 17.72
CA VAL A 215 -11.20 30.43 18.90
C VAL A 215 -9.75 30.90 18.84
N GLY A 216 -8.84 30.01 18.41
CA GLY A 216 -7.42 30.32 18.24
C GLY A 216 -7.16 31.38 17.15
N ILE A 217 -7.88 31.31 16.02
CA ILE A 217 -7.79 32.31 14.94
C ILE A 217 -8.27 33.69 15.44
N ILE A 218 -9.39 33.75 16.17
CA ILE A 218 -9.89 35.01 16.76
C ILE A 218 -8.83 35.58 17.71
N ALA A 219 -8.27 34.74 18.60
CA ALA A 219 -7.26 35.17 19.55
C ALA A 219 -5.97 35.65 18.86
N ALA A 220 -5.56 35.00 17.78
CA ALA A 220 -4.40 35.39 16.98
C ALA A 220 -4.68 36.69 16.17
N THR A 221 -5.89 36.85 15.63
CA THR A 221 -6.30 38.06 14.88
C THR A 221 -6.31 39.29 15.77
N GLU A 222 -6.73 39.13 17.04
CA GLU A 222 -6.70 40.25 18.02
C GLU A 222 -5.24 40.69 18.31
N GLU A 223 -4.28 39.76 18.30
CA GLU A 223 -2.86 40.07 18.53
C GLU A 223 -2.17 40.65 17.28
N ASP A 224 -2.39 40.05 16.11
CA ASP A 224 -1.69 40.42 14.88
C ASP A 224 -2.34 41.61 14.15
N GLY A 225 -3.59 41.98 14.50
CA GLY A 225 -4.37 42.95 13.76
C GLY A 225 -4.90 42.44 12.40
N ALA A 226 -4.62 41.21 12.01
CA ALA A 226 -5.04 40.59 10.78
C ALA A 226 -5.26 39.08 10.95
N ILE A 227 -6.13 38.48 10.11
CA ILE A 227 -6.36 37.02 10.12
C ILE A 227 -5.09 36.33 9.66
N PRO A 228 -4.52 35.38 10.45
CA PRO A 228 -3.30 34.69 10.08
C PRO A 228 -3.49 33.81 8.85
N ALA A 229 -2.50 33.79 7.93
CA ALA A 229 -2.53 32.96 6.73
C ALA A 229 -2.45 31.45 7.06
N SER A 230 -1.83 31.08 8.17
CA SER A 230 -1.77 29.71 8.69
C SER A 230 -1.77 29.72 10.21
N VAL A 231 -2.42 28.73 10.79
CA VAL A 231 -2.45 28.51 12.25
C VAL A 231 -1.66 27.30 12.70
N ARG A 232 -1.12 26.52 11.77
CA ARG A 232 -0.35 25.31 12.09
C ARG A 232 0.86 25.67 12.94
N ASN A 233 1.05 24.95 14.04
CA ASN A 233 2.12 25.14 15.02
C ASN A 233 2.12 26.51 15.70
N ARG A 234 1.03 27.29 15.58
CA ARG A 234 0.92 28.58 16.27
C ARG A 234 0.60 28.34 17.74
N ARG A 235 1.34 29.01 18.63
CA ARG A 235 1.07 29.03 20.06
C ARG A 235 0.18 30.23 20.40
N VAL A 236 -0.83 29.95 21.18
CA VAL A 236 -1.79 30.97 21.68
C VAL A 236 -1.86 30.82 23.19
N SER A 237 -1.68 31.91 23.93
CA SER A 237 -1.75 31.86 25.39
C SER A 237 -3.17 31.60 25.88
N ALA A 238 -3.32 30.93 27.01
CA ALA A 238 -4.63 30.71 27.65
C ALA A 238 -5.36 32.04 27.95
N LYS A 239 -4.60 33.11 28.20
CA LYS A 239 -5.16 34.47 28.39
C LYS A 239 -5.81 35.02 27.11
N GLN A 240 -5.19 34.83 25.95
CA GLN A 240 -5.74 35.22 24.64
C GLN A 240 -6.97 34.38 24.31
N MET A 241 -6.93 33.03 24.49
CA MET A 241 -8.09 32.16 24.33
C MET A 241 -9.28 32.62 25.20
N ARG A 242 -9.03 33.04 26.44
CA ARG A 242 -10.07 33.56 27.35
C ARG A 242 -10.64 34.90 26.89
N ARG A 243 -9.82 35.81 26.31
CA ARG A 243 -10.32 37.04 25.71
C ARG A 243 -11.24 36.73 24.51
N ALA A 244 -10.81 35.87 23.61
CA ALA A 244 -11.63 35.41 22.47
C ALA A 244 -12.96 34.80 22.95
N ARG A 245 -12.95 33.94 24.00
CA ARG A 245 -14.17 33.44 24.64
C ARG A 245 -15.08 34.58 25.10
N LYS A 246 -14.54 35.57 25.82
CA LYS A 246 -15.32 36.72 26.33
C LYS A 246 -15.98 37.47 25.17
N ALA A 247 -15.26 37.75 24.09
CA ALA A 247 -15.79 38.41 22.90
C ALA A 247 -16.94 37.59 22.24
N ILE A 248 -16.76 36.27 22.14
CA ILE A 248 -17.78 35.38 21.57
C ILE A 248 -19.04 35.32 22.45
N CYS A 249 -18.88 35.13 23.76
CA CYS A 249 -20.00 34.94 24.68
C CYS A 249 -20.81 36.22 24.92
N SER A 250 -20.18 37.41 24.90
CA SER A 250 -20.86 38.68 25.11
C SER A 250 -21.59 39.22 23.88
N ALA A 251 -21.31 38.72 22.69
CA ALA A 251 -21.90 39.18 21.44
C ALA A 251 -23.16 38.38 21.08
N PRO A 252 -24.28 39.03 20.73
CA PRO A 252 -25.40 38.33 20.09
C PRO A 252 -24.99 37.78 18.73
N LEU A 253 -25.70 36.77 18.21
CA LEU A 253 -25.33 36.02 17.00
C LEU A 253 -24.97 36.94 15.82
N GLN A 254 -25.79 37.94 15.55
CA GLN A 254 -25.53 38.86 14.42
C GLN A 254 -24.17 39.58 14.54
N LYS A 255 -23.80 40.03 15.74
CA LYS A 255 -22.50 40.67 16.01
C LYS A 255 -21.38 39.62 16.05
N ARG A 256 -21.69 38.44 16.57
CA ARG A 256 -20.73 37.31 16.61
C ARG A 256 -20.27 36.91 15.21
N LEU A 257 -21.19 36.87 14.22
CA LEU A 257 -20.88 36.58 12.83
C LEU A 257 -19.92 37.57 12.15
N THR A 258 -19.74 38.77 12.73
CA THR A 258 -18.80 39.79 12.22
C THR A 258 -17.44 39.76 12.94
N ILE A 259 -17.23 38.88 13.91
CA ILE A 259 -15.93 38.75 14.59
C ILE A 259 -14.89 38.27 13.59
N PRO A 260 -13.80 39.01 13.34
CA PRO A 260 -12.75 38.57 12.41
C PRO A 260 -12.14 37.25 12.85
N GLY A 261 -12.03 36.30 11.93
CA GLY A 261 -11.52 34.95 12.20
C GLY A 261 -12.57 33.92 12.60
N LEU A 262 -13.82 34.30 12.85
CA LEU A 262 -14.91 33.36 13.07
C LEU A 262 -15.53 32.94 11.74
N GLU A 263 -15.53 31.62 11.47
CA GLU A 263 -16.27 31.03 10.34
C GLU A 263 -17.80 31.24 10.58
N PRO A 264 -18.54 31.98 9.73
CA PRO A 264 -19.95 32.34 9.99
C PRO A 264 -20.86 31.13 10.26
N ARG A 265 -20.60 30.01 9.58
CA ARG A 265 -21.35 28.74 9.75
C ARG A 265 -21.21 28.11 11.14
N ARG A 266 -20.29 28.62 11.97
CA ARG A 266 -20.02 28.17 13.35
C ARG A 266 -20.49 29.13 14.42
N GLY A 267 -21.09 30.25 14.06
CA GLY A 267 -21.47 31.31 14.99
C GLY A 267 -22.38 30.85 16.12
N ASP A 268 -23.26 29.90 15.87
CA ASP A 268 -24.19 29.34 16.84
C ASP A 268 -23.51 28.41 17.87
N ILE A 269 -22.51 27.60 17.45
CA ILE A 269 -21.80 26.64 18.31
C ILE A 269 -20.51 27.21 18.93
N ALA A 270 -20.09 28.42 18.52
CA ALA A 270 -18.84 29.02 18.97
C ALA A 270 -18.85 29.31 20.47
N VAL A 271 -20.01 29.64 21.04
CA VAL A 271 -20.17 29.88 22.49
C VAL A 271 -19.78 28.64 23.27
N ALA A 272 -20.39 27.51 22.99
CA ALA A 272 -20.08 26.24 23.67
C ALA A 272 -18.63 25.80 23.47
N GLY A 273 -18.10 25.93 22.24
CA GLY A 273 -16.71 25.58 21.92
C GLY A 273 -15.69 26.43 22.69
N SER A 274 -15.92 27.72 22.79
CA SER A 274 -15.02 28.64 23.51
C SER A 274 -15.06 28.43 25.03
N ILE A 275 -16.21 28.13 25.61
CA ILE A 275 -16.34 27.79 27.04
C ILE A 275 -15.63 26.43 27.32
N LEU A 276 -15.86 25.42 26.49
CA LEU A 276 -15.29 24.10 26.70
C LEU A 276 -13.75 24.11 26.67
N ILE A 277 -13.14 24.75 25.68
CA ILE A 277 -11.66 24.82 25.62
C ILE A 277 -11.07 25.64 26.76
N ASP A 278 -11.70 26.75 27.17
CA ASP A 278 -11.22 27.57 28.28
C ASP A 278 -11.27 26.78 29.61
N VAL A 279 -12.34 26.02 29.88
CA VAL A 279 -12.43 25.13 31.04
C VAL A 279 -11.37 24.07 31.04
N ILE A 280 -11.11 23.43 29.90
CA ILE A 280 -10.06 22.42 29.78
C ILE A 280 -8.68 23.01 30.08
N LEU A 281 -8.34 24.16 29.47
CA LEU A 281 -7.04 24.84 29.72
C LEU A 281 -6.87 25.23 31.19
N GLN A 282 -7.94 25.75 31.82
CA GLN A 282 -7.92 26.11 33.25
C GLN A 282 -7.67 24.88 34.15
N ARG A 283 -8.36 23.77 33.88
CA ARG A 283 -8.24 22.54 34.69
C ARG A 283 -6.88 21.85 34.50
N LEU A 284 -6.32 21.92 33.30
CA LEU A 284 -4.95 21.46 33.04
C LEU A 284 -3.88 22.43 33.56
N LYS A 285 -4.27 23.64 34.03
CA LYS A 285 -3.36 24.72 34.38
C LYS A 285 -2.40 25.11 33.23
N ALA A 286 -2.83 24.89 31.99
CA ALA A 286 -2.04 25.18 30.80
C ALA A 286 -1.93 26.70 30.60
N THR A 287 -0.72 27.17 30.31
CA THR A 287 -0.43 28.59 30.03
C THR A 287 -0.65 28.96 28.57
N GLU A 288 -0.54 27.98 27.68
CA GLU A 288 -0.70 28.14 26.24
C GLU A 288 -1.25 26.87 25.59
N ILE A 289 -1.69 27.00 24.35
CA ILE A 289 -2.13 25.90 23.47
C ILE A 289 -1.48 26.05 22.11
N THR A 290 -0.99 24.97 21.54
CA THR A 290 -0.47 24.91 20.16
C THR A 290 -1.60 24.47 19.22
N LEU A 291 -1.83 25.20 18.14
CA LEU A 291 -2.88 24.88 17.16
C LEU A 291 -2.35 23.89 16.12
N CYS A 292 -3.18 22.88 15.80
CA CYS A 292 -2.92 21.88 14.78
C CYS A 292 -4.11 21.78 13.82
N ASP A 293 -3.85 21.89 12.52
CA ASP A 293 -4.88 21.78 11.47
C ASP A 293 -5.11 20.36 10.96
N MET A 294 -4.35 19.39 11.48
CA MET A 294 -4.56 17.96 11.24
C MET A 294 -5.43 17.36 12.35
N SER A 295 -6.31 16.46 11.97
CA SER A 295 -7.26 15.81 12.89
C SER A 295 -7.56 14.37 12.39
N LEU A 296 -8.76 13.86 12.68
CA LEU A 296 -9.17 12.47 12.43
C LEU A 296 -8.87 11.97 11.01
N ARG A 297 -9.10 12.77 9.96
CA ARG A 297 -8.92 12.36 8.56
C ARG A 297 -7.48 12.00 8.23
N GLU A 298 -6.55 12.85 8.66
CA GLU A 298 -5.13 12.62 8.50
C GLU A 298 -4.69 11.41 9.33
N GLY A 299 -5.25 11.21 10.52
CA GLY A 299 -5.02 10.03 11.35
C GLY A 299 -5.47 8.73 10.69
N ILE A 300 -6.62 8.74 10.00
CA ILE A 300 -7.10 7.59 9.21
C ILE A 300 -6.10 7.21 8.11
N VAL A 301 -5.57 8.20 7.39
CA VAL A 301 -4.55 7.98 6.36
C VAL A 301 -3.28 7.40 6.96
N LEU A 302 -2.77 8.01 8.03
CA LEU A 302 -1.54 7.57 8.70
C LEU A 302 -1.65 6.13 9.23
N ASP A 303 -2.77 5.79 9.86
CA ASP A 303 -3.04 4.44 10.37
C ASP A 303 -3.11 3.42 9.23
N TYR A 304 -3.74 3.78 8.11
CA TYR A 304 -3.79 2.93 6.92
C TYR A 304 -2.39 2.72 6.33
N VAL A 305 -1.62 3.78 6.14
CA VAL A 305 -0.25 3.72 5.59
C VAL A 305 0.66 2.87 6.48
N ALA A 306 0.57 3.02 7.80
CA ALA A 306 1.36 2.23 8.74
C ALA A 306 1.05 0.73 8.67
N ARG A 307 -0.23 0.37 8.50
CA ARG A 307 -0.67 -1.04 8.42
C ARG A 307 -0.43 -1.70 7.06
N HIS A 308 -0.32 -0.91 5.99
CA HIS A 308 -0.18 -1.39 4.61
C HIS A 308 1.15 -0.95 3.98
N ARG A 309 2.16 -0.78 4.82
CA ARG A 309 3.48 -0.27 4.41
C ARG A 309 4.06 -1.08 3.26
N GLU A 310 4.07 -2.39 3.37
CA GLU A 310 4.62 -3.30 2.37
C GLU A 310 3.85 -3.20 1.04
N GLU A 311 2.51 -3.22 1.08
CA GLU A 311 1.67 -3.07 -0.12
C GLU A 311 1.93 -1.74 -0.85
N ILE A 312 2.12 -0.65 -0.10
CA ILE A 312 2.36 0.68 -0.66
C ILE A 312 3.73 0.76 -1.32
N VAL A 313 4.77 0.25 -0.65
CA VAL A 313 6.12 0.23 -1.21
C VAL A 313 6.17 -0.62 -2.48
N HIS A 314 5.54 -1.80 -2.48
CA HIS A 314 5.44 -2.66 -3.67
C HIS A 314 4.64 -2.01 -4.79
N ALA A 315 3.55 -1.28 -4.45
CA ALA A 315 2.74 -0.58 -5.45
C ALA A 315 3.53 0.48 -6.21
N GLU A 316 4.46 1.15 -5.56
CA GLU A 316 5.34 2.16 -6.17
C GLU A 316 6.53 1.52 -6.91
N GLN A 317 7.11 0.46 -6.35
CA GLN A 317 8.23 -0.24 -6.97
C GLN A 317 7.81 -0.97 -8.25
N TYR A 318 6.58 -1.48 -8.29
CA TYR A 318 6.01 -2.18 -9.43
C TYR A 318 4.66 -1.55 -9.82
N PRO A 319 4.65 -0.44 -10.58
CA PRO A 319 3.42 0.26 -10.98
C PRO A 319 2.53 -0.60 -11.89
N ASP A 320 3.11 -1.52 -12.66
CA ASP A 320 2.36 -2.50 -13.44
C ASP A 320 1.73 -3.56 -12.53
N LEU A 321 0.40 -3.65 -12.56
CA LEU A 321 -0.39 -4.62 -11.79
C LEU A 321 0.01 -6.07 -12.07
N ARG A 322 0.34 -6.39 -13.33
CA ARG A 322 0.71 -7.74 -13.75
C ARG A 322 2.03 -8.13 -13.11
N ARG A 323 3.07 -7.29 -13.29
CA ARG A 323 4.40 -7.50 -12.70
C ARG A 323 4.33 -7.56 -11.17
N ARG A 324 3.55 -6.67 -10.55
CA ARG A 324 3.34 -6.67 -9.09
C ARG A 324 2.77 -7.99 -8.59
N SER A 325 1.71 -8.52 -9.23
CA SER A 325 1.10 -9.78 -8.80
C SER A 325 2.03 -10.99 -8.99
N VAL A 326 2.92 -10.94 -9.98
CA VAL A 326 3.97 -11.95 -10.20
C VAL A 326 4.98 -11.92 -9.06
N ILE A 327 5.50 -10.74 -8.70
CA ILE A 327 6.46 -10.58 -7.60
C ILE A 327 5.82 -10.97 -6.26
N GLU A 328 4.59 -10.54 -5.98
CA GLU A 328 3.86 -10.95 -4.77
C GLU A 328 3.68 -12.47 -4.65
N LEU A 329 3.44 -13.18 -5.76
CA LEU A 329 3.38 -14.63 -5.76
C LEU A 329 4.77 -15.24 -5.49
N ALA A 330 5.82 -14.71 -6.11
CA ALA A 330 7.19 -15.18 -5.93
C ALA A 330 7.64 -15.01 -4.46
N GLU A 331 7.37 -13.87 -3.85
CA GLU A 331 7.69 -13.58 -2.44
C GLU A 331 6.92 -14.46 -1.46
N ARG A 332 5.62 -14.69 -1.69
CA ARG A 332 4.83 -15.64 -0.88
C ARG A 332 5.41 -17.06 -0.91
N CYS A 333 6.08 -17.39 -1.99
CA CYS A 333 6.76 -18.69 -2.15
C CYS A 333 8.23 -18.66 -1.71
N ASN A 334 8.71 -17.58 -1.11
CA ASN A 334 10.09 -17.43 -0.63
C ASN A 334 11.12 -17.73 -1.72
N TYR A 335 10.94 -17.13 -2.91
CA TYR A 335 11.83 -17.32 -4.05
C TYR A 335 13.22 -16.72 -3.81
N SER A 336 14.20 -17.06 -4.66
CA SER A 336 15.51 -16.41 -4.69
C SER A 336 15.49 -15.23 -5.67
N PRO A 337 15.38 -13.96 -5.20
CA PRO A 337 15.28 -12.80 -6.09
C PRO A 337 16.45 -12.66 -7.05
N GLU A 338 17.68 -12.81 -6.53
CA GLU A 338 18.91 -12.65 -7.31
C GLU A 338 18.99 -13.66 -8.45
N HIS A 339 18.78 -14.94 -8.14
CA HIS A 339 18.77 -16.02 -9.13
C HIS A 339 17.67 -15.83 -10.18
N SER A 340 16.41 -15.65 -9.73
CA SER A 340 15.27 -15.53 -10.65
C SER A 340 15.36 -14.30 -11.55
N GLN A 341 15.86 -13.17 -11.04
CA GLN A 341 16.08 -11.97 -11.83
C GLN A 341 17.21 -12.16 -12.86
N HIS A 342 18.26 -12.88 -12.49
CA HIS A 342 19.36 -13.21 -13.40
C HIS A 342 18.89 -14.13 -14.53
N ILE A 343 18.14 -15.20 -14.20
CA ILE A 343 17.50 -16.07 -15.19
C ILE A 343 16.56 -15.30 -16.13
N ALA A 344 15.76 -14.38 -15.59
CA ALA A 344 14.90 -13.53 -16.41
C ALA A 344 15.74 -12.67 -17.38
N THR A 345 16.84 -12.08 -16.90
CA THR A 345 17.74 -11.26 -17.72
C THR A 345 18.36 -12.07 -18.86
N LEU A 346 18.89 -13.26 -18.58
CA LEU A 346 19.46 -14.15 -19.61
C LEU A 346 18.39 -14.62 -20.61
N SER A 347 17.20 -15.00 -20.12
CA SER A 347 16.07 -15.42 -20.96
C SER A 347 15.63 -14.33 -21.92
N LEU A 348 15.51 -13.09 -21.43
CA LEU A 348 15.11 -11.95 -22.24
C LEU A 348 16.18 -11.55 -23.26
N ARG A 349 17.47 -11.66 -22.93
CA ARG A 349 18.55 -11.45 -23.91
C ARG A 349 18.50 -12.48 -25.03
N LEU A 350 18.29 -13.77 -24.71
CA LEU A 350 18.08 -14.81 -25.71
C LEU A 350 16.86 -14.51 -26.60
N PHE A 351 15.75 -14.04 -26.00
CA PHE A 351 14.56 -13.64 -26.75
C PHE A 351 14.83 -12.47 -27.69
N ASP A 352 15.37 -11.37 -27.16
CA ASP A 352 15.55 -10.13 -27.90
C ASP A 352 16.53 -10.28 -29.06
N THR A 353 17.63 -11.03 -28.85
CA THR A 353 18.66 -11.27 -29.85
C THR A 353 18.23 -12.25 -30.95
N THR A 354 17.24 -13.12 -30.69
CA THR A 354 16.69 -14.06 -31.70
C THR A 354 15.33 -13.63 -32.25
N ARG A 355 14.90 -12.38 -31.99
CA ARG A 355 13.58 -11.88 -32.38
C ARG A 355 13.33 -11.96 -33.90
N SER A 356 14.34 -11.70 -34.72
CA SER A 356 14.29 -11.82 -36.18
C SER A 356 13.96 -13.24 -36.66
N ILE A 357 14.40 -14.26 -35.91
CA ILE A 357 14.23 -15.68 -36.27
C ILE A 357 12.86 -16.20 -35.83
N HIS A 358 12.47 -15.95 -34.58
CA HIS A 358 11.22 -16.52 -34.03
C HIS A 358 9.98 -15.68 -34.31
N GLY A 359 10.10 -14.36 -34.56
CA GLY A 359 9.02 -13.44 -34.92
C GLY A 359 7.94 -13.25 -33.84
N MET A 360 8.27 -13.51 -32.56
CA MET A 360 7.35 -13.29 -31.43
C MET A 360 7.32 -11.82 -30.98
N THR A 361 6.23 -11.42 -30.31
CA THR A 361 5.92 -10.05 -29.92
C THR A 361 6.30 -9.76 -28.47
N ASP A 362 6.07 -8.53 -28.01
CA ASP A 362 6.29 -8.14 -26.60
C ASP A 362 5.39 -8.90 -25.62
N ARG A 363 4.23 -9.40 -26.08
CA ARG A 363 3.36 -10.24 -25.24
C ARG A 363 4.04 -11.58 -24.90
N GLU A 364 4.66 -12.24 -25.87
CA GLU A 364 5.41 -13.47 -25.63
C GLU A 364 6.68 -13.20 -24.80
N ARG A 365 7.32 -12.04 -24.99
CA ARG A 365 8.45 -11.60 -24.19
C ARG A 365 8.07 -11.45 -22.71
N GLU A 366 6.91 -10.85 -22.44
CA GLU A 366 6.37 -10.67 -21.09
C GLU A 366 6.07 -12.04 -20.43
N TRP A 367 5.49 -13.00 -21.16
CA TRP A 367 5.28 -14.36 -20.61
C TRP A 367 6.58 -15.04 -20.23
N LEU A 368 7.65 -14.86 -21.03
CA LEU A 368 8.96 -15.41 -20.71
C LEU A 368 9.55 -14.80 -19.44
N GLU A 369 9.46 -13.48 -19.30
CA GLU A 369 9.92 -12.77 -18.11
C GLU A 369 9.24 -13.31 -16.84
N TYR A 370 7.92 -13.38 -16.87
CA TYR A 370 7.15 -13.83 -15.71
C TYR A 370 7.34 -15.32 -15.41
N ALA A 371 7.48 -16.13 -16.43
CA ALA A 371 7.81 -17.53 -16.25
C ALA A 371 9.22 -17.73 -15.65
N ALA A 372 10.18 -16.89 -16.05
CA ALA A 372 11.54 -16.91 -15.50
C ALA A 372 11.58 -16.45 -14.04
N LEU A 373 10.81 -15.42 -13.66
CA LEU A 373 10.69 -14.99 -12.27
C LEU A 373 10.04 -16.05 -11.37
N LEU A 374 9.15 -16.89 -11.91
CA LEU A 374 8.36 -17.88 -11.17
C LEU A 374 8.81 -19.33 -11.37
N HIS A 375 9.88 -19.60 -12.14
CA HIS A 375 10.22 -20.99 -12.55
C HIS A 375 10.49 -21.92 -11.36
N ASP A 376 11.08 -21.40 -10.29
CA ASP A 376 11.51 -22.13 -9.11
C ASP A 376 10.64 -21.94 -7.86
N VAL A 377 9.51 -21.20 -7.93
CA VAL A 377 8.60 -21.01 -6.78
C VAL A 377 8.10 -22.35 -6.20
N GLY A 378 8.09 -23.41 -6.97
CA GLY A 378 7.71 -24.75 -6.53
C GLY A 378 8.66 -25.39 -5.52
N VAL A 379 9.88 -24.87 -5.37
CA VAL A 379 10.83 -25.29 -4.31
C VAL A 379 10.22 -25.04 -2.92
N HIS A 380 9.34 -24.05 -2.79
CA HIS A 380 8.57 -23.80 -1.58
C HIS A 380 7.80 -25.05 -1.08
N ILE A 381 7.31 -25.88 -1.99
CA ILE A 381 6.63 -27.14 -1.64
C ILE A 381 7.65 -28.26 -1.46
N SER A 382 8.51 -28.47 -2.46
CA SER A 382 9.58 -29.49 -2.43
C SER A 382 10.56 -29.27 -3.58
N TYR A 383 11.85 -29.48 -3.31
CA TYR A 383 12.88 -29.49 -4.35
C TYR A 383 12.65 -30.59 -5.39
N GLU A 384 12.17 -31.78 -4.94
CA GLU A 384 11.83 -32.85 -5.85
C GLU A 384 10.61 -32.49 -6.71
N LYS A 385 10.77 -32.52 -8.02
CA LYS A 385 9.73 -32.18 -9.01
C LYS A 385 9.20 -30.74 -8.89
N HIS A 386 9.99 -29.79 -8.35
CA HIS A 386 9.56 -28.40 -8.16
C HIS A 386 8.94 -27.76 -9.41
N HIS A 387 9.42 -28.09 -10.61
CA HIS A 387 8.83 -27.60 -11.87
C HIS A 387 7.32 -27.92 -12.01
N LYS A 388 6.85 -29.05 -11.44
CA LYS A 388 5.41 -29.36 -11.38
C LYS A 388 4.72 -28.57 -10.29
N HIS A 389 5.40 -28.33 -9.18
CA HIS A 389 4.88 -27.49 -8.10
C HIS A 389 4.82 -26.02 -8.52
N SER A 390 5.81 -25.51 -9.26
CA SER A 390 5.77 -24.16 -9.85
C SER A 390 4.58 -24.01 -10.78
N TYR A 391 4.34 -24.97 -11.67
CA TYR A 391 3.14 -24.97 -12.51
C TYR A 391 1.85 -24.86 -11.68
N TYR A 392 1.72 -25.68 -10.63
CA TYR A 392 0.54 -25.66 -9.77
C TYR A 392 0.37 -24.31 -9.05
N LEU A 393 1.45 -23.77 -8.47
CA LEU A 393 1.42 -22.50 -7.74
C LEU A 393 1.10 -21.32 -8.66
N ILE A 394 1.66 -21.28 -9.87
CA ILE A 394 1.39 -20.23 -10.85
C ILE A 394 -0.07 -20.29 -11.31
N ARG A 395 -0.55 -21.48 -11.67
CA ARG A 395 -1.92 -21.68 -12.17
C ARG A 395 -2.98 -21.30 -11.16
N ASN A 396 -2.75 -21.57 -9.87
CA ASN A 396 -3.69 -21.33 -8.78
C ASN A 396 -3.32 -20.09 -7.94
N GLY A 397 -2.24 -19.38 -8.31
CA GLY A 397 -1.84 -18.10 -7.72
C GLY A 397 -2.77 -16.98 -8.17
N ASP A 398 -2.99 -15.99 -7.31
CA ASP A 398 -3.81 -14.81 -7.61
C ASP A 398 -3.03 -13.84 -8.51
N LEU A 399 -2.80 -14.22 -9.78
CA LEU A 399 -2.15 -13.36 -10.78
C LEU A 399 -3.18 -12.38 -11.36
N ARG A 400 -3.12 -11.14 -10.90
CA ARG A 400 -4.05 -10.07 -11.30
C ARG A 400 -3.66 -9.41 -12.61
N GLY A 401 -4.64 -9.05 -13.42
CA GLY A 401 -4.44 -8.41 -14.73
C GLY A 401 -4.10 -9.38 -15.88
N PHE A 402 -4.19 -10.70 -15.64
CA PHE A 402 -3.97 -11.75 -16.65
C PHE A 402 -5.27 -12.41 -17.06
N GLU A 403 -5.36 -12.79 -18.33
CA GLU A 403 -6.38 -13.73 -18.80
C GLU A 403 -6.03 -15.15 -18.34
N PRO A 404 -7.01 -16.02 -18.06
CA PRO A 404 -6.74 -17.40 -17.62
C PRO A 404 -5.79 -18.16 -18.55
N LEU A 405 -5.87 -17.91 -19.86
CA LEU A 405 -5.01 -18.54 -20.86
C LEU A 405 -3.56 -18.01 -20.82
N ASP A 406 -3.33 -16.78 -20.36
CA ASP A 406 -1.98 -16.23 -20.14
C ASP A 406 -1.34 -16.90 -18.92
N VAL A 407 -2.10 -17.03 -17.83
CA VAL A 407 -1.65 -17.73 -16.61
C VAL A 407 -1.23 -19.16 -16.94
N GLU A 408 -2.06 -19.89 -17.70
CA GLU A 408 -1.76 -21.26 -18.14
C GLU A 408 -0.50 -21.31 -19.01
N THR A 409 -0.32 -20.32 -19.90
CA THR A 409 0.86 -20.21 -20.77
C THR A 409 2.13 -20.01 -19.95
N ILE A 410 2.13 -19.04 -19.01
CA ILE A 410 3.26 -18.75 -18.12
C ILE A 410 3.59 -19.98 -17.25
N ALA A 411 2.56 -20.61 -16.67
CA ALA A 411 2.72 -21.79 -15.85
C ALA A 411 3.37 -22.97 -16.62
N LEU A 412 2.98 -23.19 -17.88
CA LEU A 412 3.56 -24.22 -18.72
C LEU A 412 4.98 -23.88 -19.16
N ILE A 413 5.32 -22.63 -19.45
CA ILE A 413 6.71 -22.23 -19.73
C ILE A 413 7.57 -22.55 -18.51
N ALA A 414 7.17 -22.16 -17.32
CA ALA A 414 7.86 -22.47 -16.07
C ALA A 414 7.95 -23.99 -15.82
N ARG A 415 6.88 -24.76 -16.06
CA ARG A 415 6.90 -26.23 -15.91
C ARG A 415 7.98 -26.91 -16.75
N TYR A 416 8.23 -26.40 -17.96
CA TYR A 416 9.13 -27.04 -18.92
C TYR A 416 10.57 -26.49 -18.90
N HIS A 417 10.94 -25.68 -17.88
CA HIS A 417 12.32 -25.19 -17.74
C HIS A 417 13.32 -26.38 -17.53
N ARG A 418 12.85 -27.52 -17.03
CA ARG A 418 13.69 -28.73 -16.82
C ARG A 418 12.91 -30.04 -17.09
N ARG A 419 13.64 -31.15 -17.10
CA ARG A 419 13.09 -32.53 -17.35
C ARG A 419 12.47 -32.66 -18.73
N ALA A 420 11.17 -32.96 -18.83
CA ALA A 420 10.47 -33.18 -20.08
C ALA A 420 10.38 -31.95 -20.96
N VAL A 421 10.35 -32.11 -22.27
CA VAL A 421 9.98 -31.06 -23.23
C VAL A 421 8.47 -31.06 -23.48
N PRO A 422 7.88 -29.92 -23.93
CA PRO A 422 6.46 -29.85 -24.24
C PRO A 422 6.00 -30.86 -25.28
N SER A 423 5.08 -31.77 -24.94
CA SER A 423 4.52 -32.79 -25.81
C SER A 423 3.00 -32.72 -25.87
N ILE A 424 2.40 -33.01 -27.03
CA ILE A 424 0.94 -33.05 -27.22
C ILE A 424 0.29 -34.13 -26.30
N GLY A 425 1.03 -35.16 -25.91
CA GLY A 425 0.58 -36.12 -24.93
C GLY A 425 0.47 -35.64 -23.49
N HIS A 426 0.96 -34.43 -23.19
CA HIS A 426 0.70 -33.81 -21.92
C HIS A 426 -0.63 -33.03 -22.01
N ALA A 427 -1.62 -33.44 -21.24
CA ALA A 427 -3.01 -32.95 -21.36
C ALA A 427 -3.08 -31.41 -21.38
N GLU A 428 -2.50 -30.75 -20.39
CA GLU A 428 -2.59 -29.28 -20.23
C GLU A 428 -1.92 -28.51 -21.39
N PHE A 429 -0.83 -29.06 -21.92
CA PHE A 429 -0.18 -28.49 -23.09
C PHE A 429 -0.94 -28.81 -24.39
N GLY A 430 -1.51 -30.02 -24.50
CA GLY A 430 -2.28 -30.48 -25.68
C GLY A 430 -3.54 -29.62 -25.92
N GLU A 431 -4.18 -29.14 -24.86
CA GLU A 431 -5.39 -28.32 -24.88
C GLU A 431 -5.14 -26.89 -25.35
N LEU A 432 -3.89 -26.40 -25.30
CA LEU A 432 -3.57 -25.05 -25.76
C LEU A 432 -3.82 -24.87 -27.27
N PRO A 433 -4.26 -23.66 -27.71
CA PRO A 433 -4.29 -23.31 -29.13
C PRO A 433 -2.93 -23.47 -29.81
N LYS A 434 -2.91 -23.86 -31.11
CA LYS A 434 -1.68 -24.12 -31.87
C LYS A 434 -0.63 -23.00 -31.76
N LYS A 435 -1.07 -21.72 -31.81
CA LYS A 435 -0.17 -20.55 -31.66
C LYS A 435 0.48 -20.54 -30.28
N ARG A 436 -0.29 -20.77 -29.21
CA ARG A 436 0.21 -20.83 -27.82
C ARG A 436 1.18 -22.00 -27.62
N ARG A 437 0.88 -23.18 -28.17
CA ARG A 437 1.80 -24.33 -28.12
C ARG A 437 3.16 -24.04 -28.76
N ARG A 438 3.16 -23.30 -29.89
CA ARG A 438 4.41 -22.84 -30.51
C ARG A 438 5.19 -21.89 -29.59
N ALA A 439 4.51 -20.91 -29.00
CA ALA A 439 5.13 -19.98 -28.07
C ALA A 439 5.71 -20.72 -26.84
N VAL A 440 4.94 -21.58 -26.17
CA VAL A 440 5.41 -22.35 -25.00
C VAL A 440 6.66 -23.18 -25.34
N ARG A 441 6.71 -23.83 -26.51
CA ARG A 441 7.91 -24.60 -26.92
C ARG A 441 9.13 -23.70 -27.05
N ALA A 442 8.99 -22.55 -27.68
CA ALA A 442 10.11 -21.63 -27.90
C ALA A 442 10.57 -20.99 -26.58
N LEU A 443 9.63 -20.45 -25.80
CA LEU A 443 9.94 -19.76 -24.55
C LEU A 443 10.47 -20.70 -23.46
N ALA A 444 9.95 -21.93 -23.38
CA ALA A 444 10.50 -22.95 -22.48
C ALA A 444 11.90 -23.39 -22.87
N ALA A 445 12.23 -23.41 -24.19
CA ALA A 445 13.58 -23.73 -24.64
C ALA A 445 14.57 -22.62 -24.28
N MET A 446 14.16 -21.34 -24.41
CA MET A 446 14.96 -20.19 -23.97
C MET A 446 15.20 -20.20 -22.47
N LEU A 447 14.14 -20.39 -21.67
CA LEU A 447 14.25 -20.46 -20.21
C LEU A 447 15.15 -21.61 -19.76
N ARG A 448 15.03 -22.78 -20.40
CA ARG A 448 15.89 -23.95 -20.13
C ARG A 448 17.38 -23.70 -20.44
N LEU A 449 17.67 -22.96 -21.51
CA LEU A 449 19.03 -22.58 -21.85
C LEU A 449 19.57 -21.55 -20.85
N ALA A 450 18.76 -20.55 -20.47
CA ALA A 450 19.12 -19.58 -19.47
C ALA A 450 19.44 -20.23 -18.11
N GLU A 451 18.62 -21.18 -17.66
CA GLU A 451 18.86 -21.99 -16.45
C GLU A 451 20.17 -22.81 -16.54
N ALA A 452 20.51 -23.32 -17.72
CA ALA A 452 21.75 -24.02 -17.92
C ALA A 452 22.97 -23.08 -17.88
N LEU A 453 22.82 -21.83 -18.32
CA LEU A 453 23.84 -20.77 -18.25
C LEU A 453 24.04 -20.18 -16.84
N GLU A 454 23.22 -20.54 -15.88
CA GLU A 454 23.34 -20.16 -14.46
C GLU A 454 23.47 -21.39 -13.55
N ARG A 455 24.11 -22.45 -14.06
CA ARG A 455 24.19 -23.76 -13.40
C ARG A 455 24.83 -23.72 -12.02
N SER A 456 25.82 -22.89 -11.82
CA SER A 456 26.54 -22.73 -10.54
C SER A 456 25.81 -21.83 -9.53
N HIS A 457 24.76 -21.13 -9.93
CA HIS A 457 24.08 -20.08 -9.14
C HIS A 457 25.04 -18.98 -8.67
N SER A 458 26.06 -18.65 -9.47
CA SER A 458 27.12 -17.70 -9.11
C SER A 458 27.16 -16.49 -10.03
N GLN A 459 26.19 -16.34 -10.93
CA GLN A 459 26.04 -15.23 -11.90
C GLN A 459 27.32 -14.99 -12.73
N ILE A 460 28.04 -16.06 -13.05
CA ILE A 460 29.29 -16.00 -13.82
C ILE A 460 29.04 -15.47 -15.23
N ILE A 461 27.89 -15.83 -15.86
CA ILE A 461 27.50 -15.32 -17.17
C ILE A 461 26.86 -13.95 -17.01
N THR A 462 27.58 -12.90 -17.34
CA THR A 462 27.12 -11.51 -17.21
C THR A 462 26.41 -10.99 -18.45
N GLY A 463 26.58 -11.64 -19.60
CA GLY A 463 25.97 -11.24 -20.85
C GLY A 463 25.92 -12.34 -21.89
N VAL A 464 24.97 -12.17 -22.83
CA VAL A 464 24.76 -13.07 -23.98
C VAL A 464 24.55 -12.20 -25.19
N THR A 465 25.36 -12.43 -26.24
CA THR A 465 25.17 -11.86 -27.58
C THR A 465 25.02 -12.98 -28.59
N LEU A 466 24.23 -12.76 -29.63
CA LEU A 466 24.04 -13.71 -30.70
C LEU A 466 24.48 -13.11 -32.03
N GLN A 467 25.13 -13.94 -32.84
CA GLN A 467 25.45 -13.66 -34.25
C GLN A 467 24.83 -14.75 -35.12
N GLU A 468 23.88 -14.38 -35.94
CA GLU A 468 23.30 -15.26 -36.94
C GLU A 468 24.29 -15.44 -38.11
N ARG A 469 24.57 -16.68 -38.47
CA ARG A 469 25.39 -17.10 -39.61
C ARG A 469 24.54 -17.94 -40.56
N ASP A 470 25.06 -18.24 -41.74
CA ASP A 470 24.30 -18.98 -42.75
C ASP A 470 23.83 -20.35 -42.23
N ASP A 471 24.71 -21.12 -41.60
CA ASP A 471 24.45 -22.51 -41.17
C ASP A 471 24.26 -22.65 -39.66
N ASP A 472 24.69 -21.67 -38.86
CA ASP A 472 24.65 -21.74 -37.41
C ASP A 472 24.32 -20.38 -36.76
N VAL A 473 24.01 -20.43 -35.46
CA VAL A 473 23.88 -19.28 -34.60
C VAL A 473 24.97 -19.37 -33.54
N LEU A 474 25.83 -18.35 -33.50
CA LEU A 474 26.85 -18.24 -32.47
C LEU A 474 26.31 -17.47 -31.28
N ILE A 475 26.35 -18.07 -30.08
CA ILE A 475 26.18 -17.40 -28.80
C ILE A 475 27.56 -17.07 -28.23
N GLU A 476 27.86 -15.79 -28.06
CA GLU A 476 29.04 -15.33 -27.34
C GLU A 476 28.62 -14.95 -25.92
N LEU A 477 29.25 -15.56 -24.92
CA LEU A 477 28.98 -15.34 -23.49
C LEU A 477 29.99 -14.35 -22.95
N GLN A 478 29.51 -13.33 -22.23
CA GLN A 478 30.35 -12.49 -21.40
C GLN A 478 30.44 -13.15 -20.01
N THR A 479 31.65 -13.32 -19.47
CA THR A 479 31.86 -14.04 -18.23
C THR A 479 32.68 -13.21 -17.24
N SER A 480 32.37 -13.31 -15.95
CA SER A 480 33.16 -12.76 -14.84
C SER A 480 34.15 -13.75 -14.23
N GLY A 481 34.14 -15.01 -14.67
CA GLY A 481 34.95 -16.09 -14.13
C GLY A 481 34.99 -17.31 -15.04
N ASP A 482 35.36 -18.45 -14.49
CA ASP A 482 35.37 -19.72 -15.22
C ASP A 482 33.96 -20.25 -15.44
N ALA A 483 33.54 -20.37 -16.70
CA ALA A 483 32.21 -20.77 -17.12
C ALA A 483 32.16 -22.21 -17.68
N GLU A 484 33.10 -23.06 -17.33
CA GLU A 484 33.18 -24.45 -17.87
C GLU A 484 31.91 -25.24 -17.52
N LEU A 485 31.39 -25.10 -16.30
CA LEU A 485 30.18 -25.75 -15.84
C LEU A 485 28.93 -25.30 -16.61
N GLU A 486 28.81 -24.00 -16.86
CA GLU A 486 27.72 -23.36 -17.61
C GLU A 486 27.78 -23.82 -19.09
N LEU A 487 28.94 -23.80 -19.70
CA LEU A 487 29.16 -24.29 -21.08
C LEU A 487 28.78 -25.77 -21.22
N TRP A 488 29.23 -26.62 -20.31
CA TRP A 488 28.86 -28.02 -20.26
C TRP A 488 27.35 -28.22 -20.10
N ALA A 489 26.72 -27.49 -19.20
CA ALA A 489 25.27 -27.57 -18.99
C ALA A 489 24.48 -27.04 -20.20
N ALA A 490 24.88 -25.90 -20.76
CA ALA A 490 24.25 -25.31 -21.93
C ALA A 490 24.33 -26.24 -23.16
N SER A 491 25.47 -26.88 -23.41
CA SER A 491 25.64 -27.85 -24.52
C SER A 491 24.64 -29.02 -24.44
N ARG A 492 24.34 -29.51 -23.25
CA ARG A 492 23.36 -30.58 -23.01
C ARG A 492 21.91 -30.14 -23.20
N HIS A 493 21.63 -28.87 -23.10
CA HIS A 493 20.28 -28.31 -23.16
C HIS A 493 20.03 -27.48 -24.43
N ALA A 494 20.97 -27.40 -25.37
CA ALA A 494 20.89 -26.62 -26.61
C ALA A 494 19.84 -27.13 -27.61
N ALA A 495 19.69 -28.44 -27.76
CA ALA A 495 18.86 -29.05 -28.79
C ALA A 495 17.38 -28.59 -28.85
N PRO A 496 16.66 -28.32 -27.78
CA PRO A 496 15.33 -27.70 -27.88
C PRO A 496 15.36 -26.28 -28.48
N PHE A 497 16.38 -25.49 -28.20
CA PHE A 497 16.53 -24.16 -28.74
C PHE A 497 16.99 -24.16 -30.21
N GLU A 498 17.87 -25.04 -30.61
CA GLU A 498 18.23 -25.26 -32.02
C GLU A 498 17.02 -25.57 -32.89
N ARG A 499 16.07 -26.36 -32.39
CA ARG A 499 14.79 -26.62 -33.09
C ARG A 499 13.90 -25.37 -33.25
N VAL A 500 14.01 -24.42 -32.33
CA VAL A 500 13.30 -23.14 -32.44
C VAL A 500 13.96 -22.24 -33.47
N LEU A 501 15.28 -22.22 -33.51
CA LEU A 501 16.08 -21.44 -34.44
C LEU A 501 16.09 -22.01 -35.86
N GLY A 502 15.91 -23.34 -35.98
CA GLY A 502 16.11 -24.06 -37.25
C GLY A 502 17.57 -24.15 -37.69
N LYS A 503 18.50 -23.80 -36.80
CA LYS A 503 19.95 -23.74 -37.04
C LYS A 503 20.69 -24.39 -35.86
N ARG A 504 21.93 -24.82 -36.10
CA ARG A 504 22.82 -25.31 -35.04
C ARG A 504 23.26 -24.19 -34.12
N LEU A 505 23.45 -24.49 -32.84
CA LEU A 505 23.90 -23.54 -31.84
C LEU A 505 25.37 -23.77 -31.50
N ARG A 506 26.18 -22.72 -31.60
CA ARG A 506 27.54 -22.69 -31.07
C ARG A 506 27.60 -21.74 -29.90
N ILE A 507 28.24 -22.18 -28.82
CA ILE A 507 28.38 -21.37 -27.61
C ILE A 507 29.88 -21.19 -27.35
N GLU A 508 30.35 -19.96 -27.33
CA GLU A 508 31.76 -19.62 -27.13
C GLU A 508 31.86 -18.56 -25.99
N THR A 509 32.97 -18.63 -25.24
CA THR A 509 33.37 -17.58 -24.28
C THR A 509 34.55 -16.79 -24.83
N PRO A 510 34.68 -15.48 -24.58
CA PRO A 510 35.87 -14.74 -24.90
C PRO A 510 37.06 -15.32 -24.15
N ARG A 511 38.24 -15.23 -24.75
CA ARG A 511 39.47 -15.71 -24.12
C ARG A 511 39.87 -14.82 -22.94
N PRO A 512 40.55 -15.41 -21.92
CA PRO A 512 41.29 -14.58 -20.96
C PRO A 512 42.39 -13.82 -21.73
N GLY A 513 42.18 -12.54 -21.96
CA GLY A 513 43.12 -11.68 -22.72
C GLY A 513 42.44 -10.67 -23.68
N ASP A 514 41.22 -10.93 -24.14
CA ASP A 514 40.50 -10.02 -25.09
C ASP A 514 39.72 -8.89 -24.38
N ALA A 515 39.75 -8.82 -23.04
CA ALA A 515 38.99 -7.83 -22.25
C ALA A 515 39.64 -6.46 -22.14
N SER A 516 40.75 -6.16 -22.87
CA SER A 516 41.49 -4.90 -22.73
C SER A 516 41.67 -4.09 -24.02
N ILE A 517 40.80 -4.25 -25.05
CA ILE A 517 40.87 -3.41 -26.24
C ILE A 517 39.46 -2.97 -26.67
N GLN A 518 38.88 -2.04 -25.91
CA GLN A 518 37.74 -1.24 -26.40
C GLN A 518 37.77 0.22 -25.90
N ASP A 519 38.96 0.75 -25.52
CA ASP A 519 39.13 2.19 -25.36
C ASP A 519 40.52 2.58 -25.88
N ASP A 520 40.80 2.48 -27.17
CA ASP A 520 41.83 3.23 -27.90
C ASP A 520 41.87 2.71 -29.34
N ARG A 521 41.07 3.26 -30.23
CA ARG A 521 41.28 3.18 -31.67
C ARG A 521 41.16 4.56 -32.32
N ALA A 522 42.20 5.33 -32.13
CA ALA A 522 42.80 6.10 -33.19
C ALA A 522 44.31 5.73 -33.19
N ASP A 523 44.72 5.09 -34.27
CA ASP A 523 46.04 4.98 -34.88
C ASP A 523 46.78 3.61 -34.78
N ALA A 524 47.24 3.23 -36.01
CA ALA A 524 48.36 2.35 -36.35
C ALA A 524 48.15 0.84 -36.53
N GLY A 525 48.36 0.47 -37.71
CA GLY A 525 48.40 -0.78 -38.44
C GLY A 525 49.26 -1.95 -37.97
N LYS A 526 48.82 -3.10 -38.46
CA LYS A 526 49.57 -4.33 -38.80
C LYS A 526 50.39 -5.02 -37.69
N ALA A 527 49.90 -6.15 -37.17
CA ALA A 527 50.67 -7.38 -37.02
C ALA A 527 49.75 -8.62 -36.89
N LYS A 528 50.00 -9.61 -37.74
CA LYS A 528 49.41 -10.97 -37.68
C LYS A 528 49.97 -11.74 -36.51
N HIS A 529 49.13 -12.34 -35.63
CA HIS A 529 49.48 -13.65 -35.00
C HIS A 529 48.21 -14.45 -34.71
N ALA A 530 48.18 -15.67 -35.26
CA ALA A 530 47.16 -16.67 -35.07
C ALA A 530 47.35 -17.35 -33.69
N GLY A 531 46.34 -17.26 -32.86
CA GLY A 531 46.27 -17.99 -31.60
C GLY A 531 44.97 -18.81 -31.52
N SER A 532 45.06 -20.10 -31.16
CA SER A 532 43.98 -21.10 -31.24
C SER A 532 42.80 -20.81 -30.30
N ARG A 533 41.61 -20.83 -30.84
CA ARG A 533 40.33 -20.70 -30.10
C ARG A 533 40.02 -22.06 -29.44
N ARG A 534 39.65 -22.09 -28.15
CA ARG A 534 39.05 -23.28 -27.54
C ARG A 534 37.65 -23.43 -28.13
N ARG A 535 37.47 -24.47 -28.91
CA ARG A 535 36.26 -24.79 -29.65
C ARG A 535 35.70 -26.09 -29.08
N ILE A 536 34.45 -26.02 -28.62
CA ILE A 536 33.70 -27.26 -28.35
C ILE A 536 32.75 -27.46 -29.53
N GLU A 537 33.10 -28.39 -30.40
CA GLU A 537 32.16 -28.86 -31.43
C GLU A 537 31.20 -29.88 -30.79
N LEU A 538 29.91 -29.65 -30.95
CA LEU A 538 28.87 -30.59 -30.57
C LEU A 538 28.96 -31.83 -31.48
N VAL A 539 29.64 -32.89 -31.03
CA VAL A 539 29.65 -34.16 -31.74
C VAL A 539 28.36 -34.89 -31.39
N HIS A 540 27.50 -35.04 -32.38
CA HIS A 540 26.37 -35.96 -32.29
C HIS A 540 26.87 -37.41 -32.32
N GLY A 541 26.97 -38.02 -31.12
CA GLY A 541 27.14 -39.48 -31.00
C GLY A 541 25.86 -40.18 -31.43
N ALA A 542 25.92 -40.89 -32.55
CA ALA A 542 24.89 -41.80 -33.00
C ALA A 542 24.64 -42.91 -31.95
N GLY A 543 23.37 -43.15 -31.67
CA GLY A 543 22.93 -44.05 -30.62
C GLY A 543 23.35 -45.50 -30.76
N GLY A 544 23.81 -46.07 -29.67
CA GLY A 544 23.89 -47.51 -29.44
C GLY A 544 23.03 -47.81 -28.20
N GLY A 545 21.85 -48.36 -28.42
CA GLY A 545 21.03 -48.91 -27.36
C GLY A 545 21.59 -50.23 -26.85
N PRO A 546 21.56 -50.52 -25.55
CA PRO A 546 21.78 -51.87 -25.05
C PRO A 546 20.47 -52.68 -25.06
N ALA A 547 20.59 -53.92 -25.54
CA ALA A 547 19.59 -54.98 -25.57
C ALA A 547 19.18 -55.45 -24.16
N PRO A 548 18.02 -56.13 -24.02
CA PRO A 548 17.44 -56.44 -22.72
C PRO A 548 18.04 -57.69 -22.08
N ALA A 549 18.37 -57.63 -20.80
CA ALA A 549 18.74 -58.77 -19.98
C ALA A 549 17.53 -59.35 -19.23
N THR A 550 17.45 -60.64 -19.35
CA THR A 550 16.48 -61.62 -18.90
C THR A 550 16.16 -61.64 -17.41
N ARG A 551 14.89 -62.02 -17.16
CA ARG A 551 14.28 -62.49 -15.91
C ARG A 551 15.16 -63.45 -15.09
N GLN A 552 15.17 -63.26 -13.78
CA GLN A 552 15.07 -64.40 -12.84
C GLN A 552 14.24 -63.99 -11.60
N ALA A 553 13.29 -64.88 -11.30
CA ALA A 553 12.34 -64.83 -10.22
C ALA A 553 12.90 -65.43 -8.91
N ARG A 554 12.28 -65.12 -7.80
CA ARG A 554 12.10 -65.78 -6.48
C ARG A 554 12.39 -64.77 -5.38
N GLY A 555 11.57 -64.57 -4.39
CA GLY A 555 10.63 -65.37 -3.68
C GLY A 555 9.95 -64.57 -2.55
N SER A 556 8.79 -65.02 -2.26
CA SER A 556 7.82 -64.59 -1.25
C SER A 556 8.37 -64.46 0.17
N ARG A 557 7.84 -63.51 0.95
CA ARG A 557 7.33 -63.79 2.29
C ARG A 557 6.43 -62.62 2.78
N ALA A 558 5.21 -62.99 3.06
CA ALA A 558 4.21 -62.23 3.80
C ALA A 558 4.45 -62.33 5.31
N VAL A 559 4.06 -61.30 6.06
CA VAL A 559 3.50 -61.33 7.45
C VAL A 559 2.96 -59.92 7.70
N ALA A 560 1.69 -59.70 7.75
CA ALA A 560 0.68 -59.78 8.80
C ALA A 560 0.51 -58.44 9.62
N HIS A 561 -0.68 -57.89 9.43
CA HIS A 561 -1.55 -57.10 10.35
C HIS A 561 -1.05 -56.69 11.72
N THR A 562 -1.28 -55.41 12.05
CA THR A 562 -2.05 -55.09 13.27
C THR A 562 -2.77 -53.73 13.12
N ARG A 563 -4.11 -53.79 13.26
CA ARG A 563 -5.02 -52.67 13.56
C ARG A 563 -4.88 -52.29 15.01
N VAL A 564 -4.83 -51.01 15.34
CA VAL A 564 -5.40 -50.50 16.58
C VAL A 564 -6.19 -49.22 16.27
N ARG A 565 -7.47 -49.25 16.67
CA ARG A 565 -8.39 -48.12 16.83
C ARG A 565 -8.04 -47.37 18.11
N ARG A 566 -8.03 -46.05 18.06
CA ARG A 566 -8.88 -45.17 18.88
C ARG A 566 -8.89 -43.77 18.28
#